data_7a0feb06911138251200e27cec093eaa
#
_entry.id   7a0feb06911138251200e27cec093eaa
#
_cell.length_a   1.000
_cell.length_b   1.000
_cell.length_c   1.000
_cell.angle_alpha   90.00
_cell.angle_beta   90.00
_cell.angle_gamma   90.00
#
_symmetry.space_group_name_H-M   'P 1'
#
loop_
_entity.id
_entity.type
_entity.pdbx_description
1 polymer ?
#
loop_
_entity_poly.entity_id
_entity_poly.type
_entity_poly.pdbx_seq_one_letter_code
_entity_poly.pdbx_strand_id
1 'polypeptide(L)'
;GITVTASTDVGPVAAMECVERKIFTTQFHPEVKHSEYGQQLLSNFLFEICGLEPNWSMDNLVETMTAEFRKKVGDDRVILALSGGVDSSVVAALGARAVCKQMTCVFINHGLLRKGEPEQVEEVFTKQFDVDFIHVHAEDRYAELLAGVTEPEEKRRIIGTRFWKEFFAVAQQLETDGKPVKYLAQGTIYPDIIESGARKTGGKTATIKSHHNLIPFPEGVHFDLIEPLDHFFKDEVRALGLALGLPGHIVFRQPFPGPGLAIRIIGAVD
;
A
#
# COMPACT_ATOMS: atom_id res chain seq x y z
N GLY A 1 37.23 -11.90 26.50
CA GLY A 1 37.73 -10.60 26.07
C GLY A 1 37.12 -10.12 24.77
N ILE A 2 37.48 -8.91 24.33
CA ILE A 2 37.02 -8.35 23.04
C ILE A 2 38.02 -8.78 21.95
N THR A 3 37.53 -9.31 20.84
CA THR A 3 38.32 -9.71 19.67
C THR A 3 37.88 -8.86 18.46
N VAL A 4 38.84 -8.31 17.73
CA VAL A 4 38.57 -7.65 16.44
C VAL A 4 38.38 -8.71 15.38
N THR A 5 37.22 -8.71 14.69
CA THR A 5 36.81 -9.72 13.70
C THR A 5 36.87 -9.21 12.27
N ALA A 6 36.90 -7.89 12.06
CA ALA A 6 37.12 -7.29 10.75
C ALA A 6 37.91 -5.97 10.87
N SER A 7 38.68 -5.67 9.81
CA SER A 7 39.42 -4.43 9.65
C SER A 7 39.37 -3.97 8.17
N THR A 8 39.70 -2.70 7.94
CA THR A 8 39.90 -2.13 6.61
C THR A 8 41.28 -1.47 6.52
N ASP A 9 41.73 -1.12 5.34
CA ASP A 9 43.02 -0.46 5.11
C ASP A 9 43.16 0.87 5.87
N VAL A 10 42.03 1.53 6.17
CA VAL A 10 41.97 2.84 6.83
C VAL A 10 41.39 2.78 8.25
N GLY A 11 40.85 1.64 8.65
CA GLY A 11 40.21 1.44 9.96
C GLY A 11 40.61 0.11 10.60
N PRO A 12 41.35 0.12 11.73
CA PRO A 12 41.81 -1.11 12.35
C PRO A 12 40.73 -1.95 13.01
N VAL A 13 39.54 -1.38 13.21
CA VAL A 13 38.37 -2.05 13.80
C VAL A 13 37.13 -1.75 12.98
N ALA A 14 36.73 -2.68 12.14
CA ALA A 14 35.48 -2.59 11.38
C ALA A 14 34.36 -3.46 11.99
N ALA A 15 34.76 -4.55 12.70
CA ALA A 15 33.85 -5.35 13.50
C ALA A 15 34.62 -5.93 14.70
N MET A 16 33.93 -6.19 15.80
CA MET A 16 34.48 -6.84 16.98
C MET A 16 33.43 -7.66 17.71
N GLU A 17 33.86 -8.63 18.44
CA GLU A 17 33.02 -9.50 19.25
C GLU A 17 33.53 -9.72 20.67
N CYS A 18 32.62 -10.04 21.57
CA CYS A 18 32.86 -10.61 22.87
C CYS A 18 31.88 -11.75 23.08
N VAL A 19 32.29 -12.96 22.75
CA VAL A 19 31.45 -14.16 22.80
C VAL A 19 30.90 -14.41 24.21
N GLU A 20 31.73 -14.25 25.22
CA GLU A 20 31.36 -14.43 26.63
C GLU A 20 30.20 -13.51 27.07
N ARG A 21 30.18 -12.29 26.54
CA ARG A 21 29.14 -11.27 26.83
C ARG A 21 28.06 -11.22 25.80
N LYS A 22 28.12 -12.03 24.76
CA LYS A 22 27.18 -12.01 23.59
C LYS A 22 27.08 -10.61 22.96
N ILE A 23 28.20 -9.91 22.82
CA ILE A 23 28.30 -8.59 22.20
C ILE A 23 28.95 -8.75 20.83
N PHE A 24 28.26 -8.33 19.77
CA PHE A 24 28.74 -8.35 18.40
C PHE A 24 28.46 -6.99 17.79
N THR A 25 29.46 -6.39 17.14
CA THR A 25 29.38 -5.01 16.65
C THR A 25 29.95 -4.89 15.25
N THR A 26 29.36 -3.99 14.46
CA THR A 26 29.91 -3.57 13.17
C THR A 26 29.93 -2.05 13.07
N GLN A 27 30.91 -1.50 12.36
CA GLN A 27 30.97 -0.08 12.01
C GLN A 27 30.36 0.22 10.63
N PHE A 28 30.07 -0.79 9.86
CA PHE A 28 29.42 -0.70 8.56
C PHE A 28 27.97 -1.19 8.63
N HIS A 29 27.22 -0.95 7.58
CA HIS A 29 25.83 -1.34 7.43
C HIS A 29 25.71 -2.69 6.72
N PRO A 30 25.55 -3.81 7.44
CA PRO A 30 25.43 -5.12 6.80
C PRO A 30 24.14 -5.30 6.01
N GLU A 31 23.09 -4.52 6.31
CA GLU A 31 21.77 -4.57 5.68
C GLU A 31 21.71 -3.96 4.27
N VAL A 32 22.70 -3.12 3.90
CA VAL A 32 22.67 -2.45 2.60
C VAL A 32 23.19 -3.36 1.48
N LYS A 33 22.66 -3.18 0.27
CA LYS A 33 23.02 -3.99 -0.92
C LYS A 33 24.50 -3.95 -1.31
N HIS A 34 25.25 -2.94 -0.87
CA HIS A 34 26.67 -2.78 -1.16
C HIS A 34 27.59 -3.57 -0.21
N SER A 35 27.04 -4.11 0.87
CA SER A 35 27.77 -5.01 1.77
C SER A 35 27.72 -6.42 1.21
N GLU A 36 28.79 -6.83 0.53
CA GLU A 36 28.85 -8.08 -0.25
C GLU A 36 28.44 -9.31 0.56
N TYR A 37 28.85 -9.42 1.82
CA TYR A 37 28.53 -10.51 2.74
C TYR A 37 27.55 -10.11 3.85
N GLY A 38 26.86 -8.98 3.70
CA GLY A 38 25.99 -8.44 4.74
C GLY A 38 24.88 -9.39 5.16
N GLN A 39 24.22 -10.02 4.19
CA GLN A 39 23.18 -11.02 4.44
C GLN A 39 23.70 -12.24 5.21
N GLN A 40 24.90 -12.72 4.88
CA GLN A 40 25.51 -13.85 5.58
C GLN A 40 25.84 -13.49 7.03
N LEU A 41 26.34 -12.27 7.25
CA LEU A 41 26.65 -11.78 8.60
C LEU A 41 25.38 -11.68 9.45
N LEU A 42 24.31 -11.13 8.91
CA LEU A 42 23.02 -11.06 9.59
C LEU A 42 22.42 -12.44 9.86
N SER A 43 22.50 -13.37 8.90
CA SER A 43 22.05 -14.75 9.07
C SER A 43 22.82 -15.46 10.19
N ASN A 44 24.14 -15.35 10.21
CA ASN A 44 24.98 -15.93 11.26
C ASN A 44 24.62 -15.37 12.64
N PHE A 45 24.41 -14.05 12.73
CA PHE A 45 24.02 -13.43 13.99
C PHE A 45 22.62 -13.92 14.46
N LEU A 46 21.63 -13.93 13.57
CA LEU A 46 20.27 -14.31 13.94
C LEU A 46 20.13 -15.80 14.25
N PHE A 47 20.67 -16.66 13.42
CA PHE A 47 20.41 -18.09 13.50
C PHE A 47 21.48 -18.84 14.33
N GLU A 48 22.76 -18.54 14.14
CA GLU A 48 23.84 -19.25 14.86
C GLU A 48 24.08 -18.67 16.26
N ILE A 49 24.07 -17.33 16.40
CA ILE A 49 24.38 -16.68 17.68
C ILE A 49 23.13 -16.50 18.53
N CYS A 50 22.04 -15.98 17.96
CA CYS A 50 20.79 -15.76 18.70
C CYS A 50 19.95 -17.03 18.80
N GLY A 51 20.20 -18.05 17.96
CA GLY A 51 19.45 -19.30 17.94
C GLY A 51 17.98 -19.13 17.51
N LEU A 52 17.69 -18.12 16.68
CA LEU A 52 16.37 -17.92 16.14
C LEU A 52 16.08 -18.97 15.06
N GLU A 53 14.86 -19.45 15.03
CA GLU A 53 14.41 -20.33 13.95
C GLU A 53 13.78 -19.50 12.82
N PRO A 54 14.09 -19.80 11.54
CA PRO A 54 13.50 -19.12 10.39
C PRO A 54 12.06 -19.61 10.18
N ASN A 55 11.14 -19.18 11.03
CA ASN A 55 9.72 -19.56 10.99
C ASN A 55 8.86 -18.56 10.19
N TRP A 56 9.45 -17.50 9.67
CA TRP A 56 8.77 -16.56 8.80
C TRP A 56 8.82 -17.05 7.35
N SER A 57 7.66 -17.20 6.74
CA SER A 57 7.51 -17.48 5.30
C SER A 57 6.39 -16.63 4.74
N MET A 58 6.44 -16.36 3.43
CA MET A 58 5.40 -15.58 2.76
C MET A 58 4.03 -16.26 2.85
N ASP A 59 3.98 -17.58 2.77
CA ASP A 59 2.72 -18.34 2.88
C ASP A 59 2.11 -18.21 4.29
N ASN A 60 2.92 -18.35 5.33
CA ASN A 60 2.48 -18.14 6.71
C ASN A 60 2.00 -16.70 6.94
N LEU A 61 2.68 -15.73 6.33
CA LEU A 61 2.28 -14.33 6.38
C LEU A 61 0.91 -14.10 5.73
N VAL A 62 0.68 -14.64 4.53
CA VAL A 62 -0.61 -14.57 3.83
C VAL A 62 -1.73 -15.13 4.69
N GLU A 63 -1.54 -16.32 5.28
CA GLU A 63 -2.54 -16.95 6.14
C GLU A 63 -2.83 -16.10 7.40
N THR A 64 -1.79 -15.61 8.06
CA THR A 64 -1.92 -14.75 9.24
C THR A 64 -2.67 -13.47 8.92
N MET A 65 -2.25 -12.74 7.89
CA MET A 65 -2.90 -11.49 7.47
C MET A 65 -4.35 -11.71 7.03
N THR A 66 -4.62 -12.82 6.33
CA THR A 66 -5.98 -13.21 5.94
C THR A 66 -6.86 -13.45 7.16
N ALA A 67 -6.35 -14.15 8.17
CA ALA A 67 -7.08 -14.44 9.40
C ALA A 67 -7.34 -13.16 10.22
N GLU A 68 -6.35 -12.29 10.33
CA GLU A 68 -6.47 -10.99 11.03
C GLU A 68 -7.47 -10.07 10.34
N PHE A 69 -7.40 -9.97 9.01
CA PHE A 69 -8.33 -9.16 8.21
C PHE A 69 -9.76 -9.65 8.40
N ARG A 70 -10.00 -10.98 8.28
CA ARG A 70 -11.31 -11.61 8.51
C ARG A 70 -11.83 -11.37 9.92
N LYS A 71 -10.96 -11.53 10.91
CA LYS A 71 -11.32 -11.30 12.33
C LYS A 71 -11.73 -9.84 12.59
N LYS A 72 -11.03 -8.89 11.96
CA LYS A 72 -11.32 -7.46 12.11
C LYS A 72 -12.64 -7.07 11.46
N VAL A 73 -12.92 -7.60 10.28
CA VAL A 73 -14.13 -7.28 9.51
C VAL A 73 -15.37 -8.00 10.10
N GLY A 74 -15.25 -9.27 10.47
CA GLY A 74 -16.39 -10.07 10.90
C GLY A 74 -17.47 -10.17 9.81
N ASP A 75 -18.70 -9.82 10.16
CA ASP A 75 -19.85 -9.85 9.25
C ASP A 75 -20.09 -8.50 8.54
N ASP A 76 -19.29 -7.48 8.84
CA ASP A 76 -19.41 -6.15 8.25
C ASP A 76 -18.86 -6.10 6.81
N ARG A 77 -19.08 -4.98 6.13
CA ARG A 77 -18.57 -4.74 4.76
C ARG A 77 -17.40 -3.77 4.75
N VAL A 78 -16.53 -3.97 3.76
CA VAL A 78 -15.34 -3.17 3.51
C VAL A 78 -15.43 -2.52 2.14
N ILE A 79 -15.04 -1.25 2.03
CA ILE A 79 -14.86 -0.57 0.76
C ILE A 79 -13.39 -0.21 0.56
N LEU A 80 -12.92 -0.31 -0.66
CA LEU A 80 -11.56 0.04 -1.06
C LEU A 80 -11.58 0.91 -2.30
N ALA A 81 -10.87 2.03 -2.27
CA ALA A 81 -10.54 2.79 -3.47
C ALA A 81 -9.40 2.09 -4.21
N LEU A 82 -9.74 1.39 -5.29
CA LEU A 82 -8.78 0.65 -6.11
C LEU A 82 -8.19 1.58 -7.16
N SER A 83 -6.97 2.04 -6.96
CA SER A 83 -6.30 2.99 -7.86
C SER A 83 -5.57 2.35 -9.05
N GLY A 84 -5.57 1.02 -9.15
CA GLY A 84 -4.74 0.29 -10.12
C GLY A 84 -3.25 0.18 -9.74
N GLY A 85 -2.82 0.85 -8.68
CA GLY A 85 -1.47 0.70 -8.10
C GLY A 85 -1.30 -0.62 -7.36
N VAL A 86 -0.04 -1.08 -7.19
CA VAL A 86 0.25 -2.36 -6.54
C VAL A 86 -0.31 -2.45 -5.12
N ASP A 87 -0.20 -1.37 -4.33
CA ASP A 87 -0.59 -1.40 -2.91
C ASP A 87 -2.10 -1.63 -2.75
N SER A 88 -2.93 -0.84 -3.42
CA SER A 88 -4.39 -1.03 -3.41
C SER A 88 -4.80 -2.38 -4.01
N SER A 89 -4.06 -2.88 -5.02
CA SER A 89 -4.30 -4.20 -5.60
C SER A 89 -3.99 -5.33 -4.63
N VAL A 90 -2.92 -5.22 -3.83
CA VAL A 90 -2.58 -6.20 -2.79
C VAL A 90 -3.63 -6.21 -1.68
N VAL A 91 -4.10 -5.04 -1.25
CA VAL A 91 -5.20 -4.95 -0.27
C VAL A 91 -6.49 -5.57 -0.82
N ALA A 92 -6.81 -5.33 -2.10
CA ALA A 92 -7.97 -5.95 -2.75
C ALA A 92 -7.86 -7.48 -2.81
N ALA A 93 -6.70 -8.01 -3.19
CA ALA A 93 -6.46 -9.45 -3.24
C ALA A 93 -6.51 -10.10 -1.85
N LEU A 94 -5.95 -9.44 -0.83
CA LEU A 94 -6.05 -9.89 0.56
C LEU A 94 -7.50 -9.90 1.06
N GLY A 95 -8.25 -8.82 0.79
CA GLY A 95 -9.66 -8.72 1.15
C GLY A 95 -10.51 -9.76 0.43
N ALA A 96 -10.25 -10.03 -0.85
CA ALA A 96 -10.90 -11.10 -1.62
C ALA A 96 -10.72 -12.47 -0.95
N ARG A 97 -9.48 -12.79 -0.52
CA ARG A 97 -9.17 -14.03 0.19
C ARG A 97 -9.79 -14.11 1.58
N ALA A 98 -9.87 -12.97 2.27
CA ALA A 98 -10.34 -12.91 3.64
C ALA A 98 -11.88 -12.91 3.77
N VAL A 99 -12.57 -12.06 2.97
CA VAL A 99 -14.00 -11.74 3.17
C VAL A 99 -14.81 -11.75 1.88
N CYS A 100 -14.22 -12.13 0.75
CA CYS A 100 -14.91 -12.31 -0.54
C CYS A 100 -15.81 -11.10 -0.89
N LYS A 101 -17.09 -11.35 -1.18
CA LYS A 101 -18.10 -10.34 -1.55
C LYS A 101 -18.47 -9.31 -0.47
N GLN A 102 -17.93 -9.42 0.75
CA GLN A 102 -18.01 -8.33 1.73
C GLN A 102 -17.06 -7.18 1.35
N MET A 103 -16.05 -7.45 0.49
CA MET A 103 -15.15 -6.45 -0.06
C MET A 103 -15.72 -5.83 -1.32
N THR A 104 -15.93 -4.52 -1.31
CA THR A 104 -16.32 -3.74 -2.50
C THR A 104 -15.11 -2.92 -2.96
N CYS A 105 -14.60 -3.21 -4.16
CA CYS A 105 -13.52 -2.47 -4.81
C CYS A 105 -14.13 -1.43 -5.76
N VAL A 106 -13.87 -0.16 -5.50
CA VAL A 106 -14.34 0.96 -6.32
C VAL A 106 -13.18 1.46 -7.17
N PHE A 107 -13.27 1.26 -8.47
CA PHE A 107 -12.32 1.75 -9.44
C PHE A 107 -12.90 2.94 -10.18
N ILE A 108 -12.24 4.09 -10.07
CA ILE A 108 -12.69 5.34 -10.71
C ILE A 108 -11.79 5.62 -11.90
N ASN A 109 -12.35 5.47 -13.10
CA ASN A 109 -11.67 5.83 -14.33
C ASN A 109 -11.88 7.33 -14.62
N HIS A 110 -10.84 8.11 -14.45
CA HIS A 110 -10.83 9.54 -14.69
C HIS A 110 -10.30 9.93 -16.09
N GLY A 111 -10.09 8.95 -16.98
CA GLY A 111 -9.63 9.18 -18.35
C GLY A 111 -8.13 9.51 -18.48
N LEU A 112 -7.39 9.64 -17.38
CA LEU A 112 -5.99 10.06 -17.36
C LEU A 112 -5.05 8.94 -16.92
N LEU A 113 -5.53 7.71 -16.93
CA LEU A 113 -4.75 6.50 -16.67
C LEU A 113 -3.91 6.13 -17.90
N ARG A 114 -3.03 5.15 -17.75
CA ARG A 114 -2.30 4.59 -18.88
C ARG A 114 -3.26 3.89 -19.85
N LYS A 115 -2.90 3.87 -21.12
CA LYS A 115 -3.65 3.13 -22.13
C LYS A 115 -3.79 1.65 -21.75
N GLY A 116 -5.03 1.16 -21.74
CA GLY A 116 -5.35 -0.23 -21.40
C GLY A 116 -5.31 -0.55 -19.90
N GLU A 117 -5.00 0.41 -19.03
CA GLU A 117 -4.96 0.18 -17.58
C GLU A 117 -6.34 -0.08 -16.98
N PRO A 118 -7.41 0.66 -17.33
CA PRO A 118 -8.75 0.38 -16.84
C PRO A 118 -9.21 -1.04 -17.13
N GLU A 119 -9.05 -1.48 -18.38
CA GLU A 119 -9.45 -2.82 -18.84
C GLU A 119 -8.67 -3.93 -18.11
N GLN A 120 -7.36 -3.73 -17.89
CA GLN A 120 -6.53 -4.69 -17.15
C GLN A 120 -6.96 -4.81 -15.69
N VAL A 121 -7.25 -3.70 -15.02
CA VAL A 121 -7.70 -3.70 -13.64
C VAL A 121 -9.06 -4.38 -13.52
N GLU A 122 -9.99 -4.02 -14.37
CA GLU A 122 -11.32 -4.63 -14.40
C GLU A 122 -11.24 -6.13 -14.68
N GLU A 123 -10.46 -6.55 -15.68
CA GLU A 123 -10.30 -7.96 -16.00
C GLU A 123 -9.76 -8.78 -14.81
N VAL A 124 -8.74 -8.28 -14.13
CA VAL A 124 -8.14 -8.97 -12.99
C VAL A 124 -9.14 -9.08 -11.84
N PHE A 125 -9.79 -8.00 -11.44
CA PHE A 125 -10.65 -8.00 -10.25
C PHE A 125 -12.07 -8.51 -10.48
N THR A 126 -12.49 -8.67 -11.72
CA THR A 126 -13.77 -9.33 -12.03
C THR A 126 -13.66 -10.82 -12.36
N LYS A 127 -12.49 -11.27 -12.88
CA LYS A 127 -12.31 -12.66 -13.32
C LYS A 127 -11.47 -13.51 -12.37
N GLN A 128 -10.53 -12.92 -11.62
CA GLN A 128 -9.58 -13.67 -10.80
C GLN A 128 -9.88 -13.60 -9.30
N PHE A 129 -10.60 -12.57 -8.86
CA PHE A 129 -10.89 -12.35 -7.44
C PHE A 129 -12.39 -12.26 -7.17
N ASP A 130 -12.82 -12.87 -6.07
CA ASP A 130 -14.22 -12.85 -5.64
C ASP A 130 -14.52 -11.63 -4.77
N VAL A 131 -14.65 -10.47 -5.41
CA VAL A 131 -15.01 -9.19 -4.78
C VAL A 131 -16.23 -8.57 -5.49
N ASP A 132 -16.91 -7.65 -4.81
CA ASP A 132 -17.82 -6.74 -5.49
C ASP A 132 -17.00 -5.66 -6.18
N PHE A 133 -17.04 -5.56 -7.50
CA PHE A 133 -16.27 -4.58 -8.27
C PHE A 133 -17.21 -3.54 -8.89
N ILE A 134 -16.93 -2.26 -8.60
CA ILE A 134 -17.69 -1.13 -9.13
C ILE A 134 -16.75 -0.28 -9.98
N HIS A 135 -17.01 -0.20 -11.28
CA HIS A 135 -16.31 0.68 -12.21
C HIS A 135 -17.10 1.98 -12.37
N VAL A 136 -16.52 3.08 -11.96
CA VAL A 136 -17.08 4.42 -12.12
C VAL A 136 -16.46 5.06 -13.35
N HIS A 137 -17.24 5.20 -14.41
CA HIS A 137 -16.87 5.93 -15.63
C HIS A 137 -17.03 7.43 -15.39
N ALA A 138 -15.93 8.13 -15.25
CA ALA A 138 -15.90 9.53 -14.89
C ALA A 138 -15.07 10.40 -15.88
N GLU A 139 -14.65 9.81 -16.99
CA GLU A 139 -13.71 10.39 -17.95
C GLU A 139 -14.17 11.78 -18.41
N ASP A 140 -15.40 11.91 -18.90
CA ASP A 140 -15.94 13.18 -19.41
C ASP A 140 -16.00 14.26 -18.31
N ARG A 141 -16.43 13.85 -17.10
CA ARG A 141 -16.51 14.77 -15.96
C ARG A 141 -15.15 15.33 -15.53
N TYR A 142 -14.09 14.53 -15.62
CA TYR A 142 -12.74 15.01 -15.32
C TYR A 142 -12.19 15.86 -16.46
N ALA A 143 -12.46 15.52 -17.71
CA ALA A 143 -12.08 16.31 -18.87
C ALA A 143 -12.68 17.73 -18.77
N GLU A 144 -13.98 17.84 -18.48
CA GLU A 144 -14.64 19.13 -18.26
C GLU A 144 -14.04 19.96 -17.14
N LEU A 145 -13.72 19.32 -15.99
CA LEU A 145 -13.17 20.00 -14.83
C LEU A 145 -11.72 20.47 -15.03
N LEU A 146 -10.96 19.82 -15.91
CA LEU A 146 -9.56 20.11 -16.19
C LEU A 146 -9.40 21.03 -17.41
N ALA A 147 -10.47 21.32 -18.15
CA ALA A 147 -10.41 22.17 -19.33
C ALA A 147 -9.79 23.54 -18.99
N GLY A 148 -8.71 23.89 -19.67
CA GLY A 148 -7.99 25.14 -19.48
C GLY A 148 -7.12 25.22 -18.22
N VAL A 149 -7.09 24.21 -17.37
CA VAL A 149 -6.25 24.19 -16.15
C VAL A 149 -4.81 23.85 -16.52
N THR A 150 -3.88 24.74 -16.22
CA THR A 150 -2.45 24.59 -16.55
C THR A 150 -1.59 24.23 -15.36
N GLU A 151 -1.90 24.74 -14.18
CA GLU A 151 -1.08 24.60 -12.98
C GLU A 151 -1.15 23.18 -12.38
N PRO A 152 -0.01 22.48 -12.19
CA PRO A 152 0.01 21.09 -11.72
C PRO A 152 -0.66 20.89 -10.35
N GLU A 153 -0.49 21.82 -9.41
CA GLU A 153 -1.12 21.72 -8.08
C GLU A 153 -2.64 21.90 -8.15
N GLU A 154 -3.11 22.77 -9.03
CA GLU A 154 -4.55 22.94 -9.26
C GLU A 154 -5.15 21.66 -9.88
N LYS A 155 -4.46 21.04 -10.85
CA LYS A 155 -4.85 19.76 -11.41
C LYS A 155 -4.94 18.67 -10.34
N ARG A 156 -3.94 18.56 -9.45
CA ARG A 156 -3.96 17.61 -8.34
C ARG A 156 -5.14 17.85 -7.41
N ARG A 157 -5.41 19.09 -7.05
CA ARG A 157 -6.51 19.47 -6.17
C ARG A 157 -7.87 19.10 -6.78
N ILE A 158 -8.09 19.43 -8.05
CA ILE A 158 -9.32 19.11 -8.77
C ILE A 158 -9.53 17.60 -8.80
N ILE A 159 -8.53 16.85 -9.28
CA ILE A 159 -8.62 15.40 -9.41
C ILE A 159 -8.83 14.73 -8.06
N GLY A 160 -8.06 15.08 -7.04
CA GLY A 160 -8.17 14.50 -5.71
C GLY A 160 -9.53 14.78 -5.06
N THR A 161 -10.02 16.02 -5.14
CA THR A 161 -11.32 16.39 -4.59
C THR A 161 -12.45 15.65 -5.31
N ARG A 162 -12.38 15.55 -6.63
CA ARG A 162 -13.40 14.86 -7.41
C ARG A 162 -13.40 13.36 -7.16
N PHE A 163 -12.22 12.74 -7.08
CA PHE A 163 -12.06 11.33 -6.77
C PHE A 163 -12.80 10.92 -5.48
N TRP A 164 -12.62 11.67 -4.42
CA TRP A 164 -13.30 11.39 -3.16
C TRP A 164 -14.81 11.64 -3.24
N LYS A 165 -15.26 12.63 -3.99
CA LYS A 165 -16.70 12.85 -4.21
C LYS A 165 -17.35 11.65 -4.91
N GLU A 166 -16.72 11.11 -5.96
CA GLU A 166 -17.20 9.91 -6.64
C GLU A 166 -17.19 8.69 -5.72
N PHE A 167 -16.10 8.53 -4.96
CA PHE A 167 -15.98 7.42 -4.02
C PHE A 167 -17.06 7.44 -2.93
N PHE A 168 -17.30 8.59 -2.33
CA PHE A 168 -18.34 8.73 -1.31
C PHE A 168 -19.75 8.59 -1.87
N ALA A 169 -19.99 9.01 -3.11
CA ALA A 169 -21.27 8.79 -3.78
C ALA A 169 -21.55 7.28 -3.93
N VAL A 170 -20.54 6.48 -4.27
CA VAL A 170 -20.66 5.02 -4.31
C VAL A 170 -20.95 4.46 -2.92
N ALA A 171 -20.25 4.92 -1.89
CA ALA A 171 -20.48 4.45 -0.51
C ALA A 171 -21.91 4.75 -0.04
N GLN A 172 -22.44 5.95 -0.32
CA GLN A 172 -23.82 6.32 0.00
C GLN A 172 -24.84 5.48 -0.79
N GLN A 173 -24.54 5.19 -2.06
CA GLN A 173 -25.41 4.30 -2.85
C GLN A 173 -25.46 2.89 -2.26
N LEU A 174 -24.31 2.34 -1.83
CA LEU A 174 -24.26 1.03 -1.16
C LEU A 174 -25.11 1.01 0.13
N GLU A 175 -25.07 2.08 0.92
CA GLU A 175 -25.91 2.20 2.11
C GLU A 175 -27.41 2.21 1.75
N THR A 176 -27.78 2.97 0.73
CA THR A 176 -29.16 3.04 0.21
C THR A 176 -29.64 1.68 -0.30
N ASP A 177 -28.74 0.91 -0.92
CA ASP A 177 -29.01 -0.43 -1.44
C ASP A 177 -29.05 -1.53 -0.33
N GLY A 178 -28.99 -1.14 0.95
CA GLY A 178 -29.01 -2.06 2.07
C GLY A 178 -27.70 -2.84 2.27
N LYS A 179 -26.59 -2.31 1.75
CA LYS A 179 -25.24 -2.84 1.89
C LYS A 179 -24.33 -1.86 2.65
N PRO A 180 -24.67 -1.47 3.89
CA PRO A 180 -23.88 -0.48 4.63
C PRO A 180 -22.44 -0.92 4.79
N VAL A 181 -21.52 0.03 4.60
CA VAL A 181 -20.09 -0.19 4.68
C VAL A 181 -19.56 0.40 5.98
N LYS A 182 -18.87 -0.40 6.76
CA LYS A 182 -18.26 0.03 8.03
C LYS A 182 -16.78 0.36 7.91
N TYR A 183 -16.05 -0.38 7.08
CA TYR A 183 -14.60 -0.27 6.97
C TYR A 183 -14.17 0.33 5.65
N LEU A 184 -13.19 1.25 5.71
CA LEU A 184 -12.40 1.71 4.55
C LEU A 184 -11.04 1.04 4.60
N ALA A 185 -10.72 0.22 3.60
CA ALA A 185 -9.40 -0.34 3.44
C ALA A 185 -8.49 0.61 2.65
N GLN A 186 -7.23 0.74 3.06
CA GLN A 186 -6.23 1.59 2.41
C GLN A 186 -4.91 0.84 2.23
N GLY A 187 -4.23 1.11 1.12
CA GLY A 187 -2.92 0.56 0.80
C GLY A 187 -1.76 1.40 1.33
N THR A 188 -1.89 1.96 2.54
CA THR A 188 -0.81 2.67 3.23
C THR A 188 0.32 1.70 3.52
N ILE A 189 1.55 2.05 3.16
CA ILE A 189 2.76 1.27 3.44
C ILE A 189 3.66 1.99 4.45
N TYR A 190 4.65 1.28 5.01
CA TYR A 190 5.51 1.83 6.06
C TYR A 190 6.24 3.13 5.68
N PRO A 191 6.80 3.30 4.47
CA PRO A 191 7.36 4.58 4.03
C PRO A 191 6.37 5.75 4.08
N ASP A 192 5.09 5.54 3.75
CA ASP A 192 4.06 6.60 3.79
C ASP A 192 3.85 7.11 5.23
N ILE A 193 3.97 6.21 6.23
CA ILE A 193 3.85 6.58 7.64
C ILE A 193 5.05 7.42 8.09
N ILE A 194 6.25 7.04 7.68
CA ILE A 194 7.48 7.78 8.02
C ILE A 194 7.44 9.18 7.42
N GLU A 195 7.14 9.29 6.11
CA GLU A 195 7.10 10.57 5.38
C GLU A 195 6.03 11.52 5.94
N SER A 196 4.89 10.98 6.36
CA SER A 196 3.81 11.81 6.92
C SER A 196 4.06 12.29 8.36
N GLY A 197 5.15 11.87 9.00
CA GLY A 197 5.45 12.20 10.40
C GLY A 197 4.40 11.72 11.41
N ALA A 198 3.48 10.91 10.96
CA ALA A 198 2.29 10.51 11.71
C ALA A 198 2.54 9.22 12.49
N ARG A 199 3.31 9.28 13.58
CA ARG A 199 3.06 8.35 14.68
C ARG A 199 1.70 8.67 15.28
N LYS A 200 0.84 7.68 15.33
CA LYS A 200 -0.51 7.73 15.92
C LYS A 200 -0.44 8.26 17.36
N THR A 201 -0.61 9.55 17.55
CA THR A 201 -1.21 10.06 18.79
C THR A 201 -2.69 9.75 18.64
N GLY A 202 -3.22 8.88 19.52
CA GLY A 202 -4.55 8.27 19.44
C GLY A 202 -5.71 9.26 19.39
N GLY A 203 -6.01 9.74 18.20
CA GLY A 203 -7.17 10.56 17.89
C GLY A 203 -8.14 9.79 16.99
N LYS A 204 -9.38 9.66 17.43
CA LYS A 204 -10.48 8.92 16.78
C LYS A 204 -11.02 9.53 15.49
N THR A 205 -10.27 10.37 14.79
CA THR A 205 -10.75 10.99 13.55
C THR A 205 -9.94 10.43 12.39
N ALA A 206 -10.55 9.52 11.65
CA ALA A 206 -9.99 8.99 10.43
C ALA A 206 -9.87 10.11 9.40
N THR A 207 -8.64 10.48 9.08
CA THR A 207 -8.35 11.44 8.01
C THR A 207 -7.71 10.66 6.87
N ILE A 208 -8.31 10.73 5.69
CA ILE A 208 -7.76 10.08 4.50
C ILE A 208 -6.48 10.83 4.12
N LYS A 209 -5.35 10.15 4.19
CA LYS A 209 -4.07 10.68 3.71
C LYS A 209 -4.00 10.49 2.19
N SER A 210 -4.40 11.50 1.42
CA SER A 210 -3.82 11.68 0.10
C SER A 210 -2.50 12.46 0.29
N HIS A 211 -1.45 12.08 -0.43
CA HIS A 211 -0.13 12.73 -0.41
C HIS A 211 -0.23 14.24 -0.71
N HIS A 212 -0.61 15.07 0.23
CA HIS A 212 -0.68 16.54 0.25
C HIS A 212 -2.04 17.19 0.55
N ASN A 213 -3.18 16.46 0.68
CA ASN A 213 -4.42 17.08 1.12
C ASN A 213 -5.20 16.15 2.05
N LEU A 214 -5.34 16.57 3.30
CA LEU A 214 -6.27 16.00 4.26
C LEU A 214 -7.69 16.38 3.81
N ILE A 215 -8.36 15.47 3.09
CA ILE A 215 -9.76 15.68 2.74
C ILE A 215 -10.60 15.08 3.87
N PRO A 216 -11.37 15.91 4.61
CA PRO A 216 -12.25 15.40 5.64
C PRO A 216 -13.38 14.57 5.01
N PHE A 217 -13.83 13.55 5.72
CA PHE A 217 -15.03 12.82 5.34
C PHE A 217 -16.22 13.78 5.25
N PRO A 218 -17.12 13.60 4.28
CA PRO A 218 -18.38 14.32 4.25
C PRO A 218 -19.14 14.12 5.55
N GLU A 219 -19.96 15.13 5.92
CA GLU A 219 -20.78 15.07 7.11
C GLU A 219 -21.71 13.82 7.06
N GLY A 220 -21.68 13.00 8.12
CA GLY A 220 -22.45 11.79 8.21
C GLY A 220 -21.78 10.51 7.65
N VAL A 221 -20.59 10.60 7.04
CA VAL A 221 -19.84 9.43 6.56
C VAL A 221 -18.73 9.11 7.55
N HIS A 222 -18.78 7.93 8.15
CA HIS A 222 -17.77 7.43 9.08
C HIS A 222 -17.34 6.02 8.69
N PHE A 223 -16.03 5.81 8.57
CA PHE A 223 -15.45 4.50 8.36
C PHE A 223 -14.39 4.22 9.41
N ASP A 224 -14.32 2.97 9.85
CA ASP A 224 -13.15 2.45 10.55
C ASP A 224 -12.06 2.09 9.53
N LEU A 225 -10.81 2.47 9.78
CA LEU A 225 -9.72 2.21 8.84
C LEU A 225 -9.15 0.79 9.00
N ILE A 226 -8.84 0.18 7.86
CA ILE A 226 -8.04 -1.05 7.75
C ILE A 226 -6.85 -0.75 6.84
N GLU A 227 -5.64 -0.77 7.43
CA GLU A 227 -4.38 -0.51 6.73
C GLU A 227 -3.46 -1.74 6.90
N PRO A 228 -3.70 -2.81 6.16
CA PRO A 228 -3.02 -4.09 6.39
C PRO A 228 -1.55 -4.09 5.96
N LEU A 229 -1.09 -3.06 5.24
CA LEU A 229 0.27 -2.95 4.72
C LEU A 229 1.13 -1.92 5.47
N ASP A 230 0.65 -1.36 6.56
CA ASP A 230 1.27 -0.23 7.27
C ASP A 230 2.65 -0.53 7.90
N HIS A 231 3.04 -1.79 7.97
CA HIS A 231 4.34 -2.27 8.45
C HIS A 231 5.26 -2.80 7.35
N PHE A 232 4.83 -2.76 6.07
CA PHE A 232 5.54 -3.37 4.95
C PHE A 232 6.28 -2.34 4.10
N PHE A 233 7.47 -2.73 3.64
CA PHE A 233 8.17 -2.04 2.57
C PHE A 233 7.68 -2.49 1.19
N LYS A 234 7.98 -1.70 0.17
CA LYS A 234 7.47 -1.89 -1.19
C LYS A 234 7.82 -3.27 -1.79
N ASP A 235 9.00 -3.78 -1.50
CA ASP A 235 9.44 -5.08 -2.02
C ASP A 235 8.68 -6.23 -1.34
N GLU A 236 8.37 -6.10 -0.06
CA GLU A 236 7.54 -7.06 0.68
C GLU A 236 6.09 -7.05 0.19
N VAL A 237 5.54 -5.85 -0.09
CA VAL A 237 4.20 -5.71 -0.68
C VAL A 237 4.12 -6.40 -2.05
N ARG A 238 5.18 -6.29 -2.87
CA ARG A 238 5.23 -7.00 -4.15
C ARG A 238 5.29 -8.52 -3.98
N ALA A 239 6.12 -9.00 -3.06
CA ALA A 239 6.20 -10.43 -2.75
C ALA A 239 4.86 -10.98 -2.24
N LEU A 240 4.19 -10.23 -1.35
CA LEU A 240 2.85 -10.54 -0.86
C LEU A 240 1.82 -10.56 -2.01
N GLY A 241 1.90 -9.61 -2.93
CA GLY A 241 1.02 -9.56 -4.10
C GLY A 241 1.15 -10.81 -4.98
N LEU A 242 2.37 -11.28 -5.23
CA LEU A 242 2.60 -12.54 -5.97
C LEU A 242 2.05 -13.74 -5.22
N ALA A 243 2.27 -13.82 -3.91
CA ALA A 243 1.77 -14.91 -3.07
C ALA A 243 0.22 -14.93 -2.99
N LEU A 244 -0.43 -13.77 -3.11
CA LEU A 244 -1.89 -13.63 -3.22
C LEU A 244 -2.44 -13.92 -4.63
N GLY A 245 -1.57 -14.20 -5.61
CA GLY A 245 -1.96 -14.56 -6.98
C GLY A 245 -2.16 -13.36 -7.93
N LEU A 246 -1.72 -12.16 -7.55
CA LEU A 246 -1.74 -11.03 -8.48
C LEU A 246 -0.79 -11.24 -9.65
N PRO A 247 -1.21 -10.91 -10.88
CA PRO A 247 -0.33 -11.06 -12.03
C PRO A 247 0.88 -10.12 -11.97
N GLY A 248 2.03 -10.60 -12.48
CA GLY A 248 3.28 -9.84 -12.45
C GLY A 248 3.21 -8.46 -13.10
N HIS A 249 2.38 -8.27 -14.12
CA HIS A 249 2.21 -6.97 -14.78
C HIS A 249 1.49 -5.92 -13.89
N ILE A 250 0.77 -6.34 -12.85
CA ILE A 250 0.23 -5.46 -11.80
C ILE A 250 1.27 -5.23 -10.71
N VAL A 251 1.89 -6.29 -10.21
CA VAL A 251 2.85 -6.25 -9.10
C VAL A 251 4.10 -5.43 -9.42
N PHE A 252 4.66 -5.60 -10.64
CA PHE A 252 5.87 -4.91 -11.09
C PHE A 252 5.60 -3.69 -11.97
N ARG A 253 4.35 -3.22 -11.99
CA ARG A 253 3.98 -2.01 -12.71
C ARG A 253 4.81 -0.83 -12.22
N GLN A 254 5.30 -0.03 -13.17
CA GLN A 254 5.99 1.21 -12.84
C GLN A 254 5.09 2.15 -12.04
N PRO A 255 5.62 2.85 -11.01
CA PRO A 255 4.86 3.83 -10.27
C PRO A 255 4.22 4.88 -11.19
N PHE A 256 2.97 5.22 -10.91
CA PHE A 256 2.22 6.21 -11.66
C PHE A 256 1.49 7.11 -10.66
N PRO A 257 1.53 8.42 -10.82
CA PRO A 257 0.89 9.33 -9.90
C PRO A 257 -0.63 9.16 -9.93
N GLY A 258 -1.31 9.31 -8.78
CA GLY A 258 -2.76 9.25 -8.68
C GLY A 258 -3.51 10.16 -9.67
N PRO A 259 -3.07 11.41 -9.90
CA PRO A 259 -3.66 12.29 -10.93
C PRO A 259 -3.39 11.86 -12.38
N GLY A 260 -2.68 10.77 -12.59
CA GLY A 260 -2.45 10.20 -13.91
C GLY A 260 -1.61 11.09 -14.82
N LEU A 261 -1.97 11.12 -16.09
CA LEU A 261 -1.29 11.91 -17.12
C LEU A 261 -1.45 13.42 -16.93
N ALA A 262 -2.49 13.88 -16.24
CA ALA A 262 -2.77 15.31 -16.09
C ALA A 262 -1.58 16.13 -15.59
N ILE A 263 -0.85 15.62 -14.59
CA ILE A 263 0.31 16.32 -14.02
C ILE A 263 1.59 16.14 -14.84
N ARG A 264 1.58 15.28 -15.84
CA ARG A 264 2.70 15.10 -16.79
C ARG A 264 2.54 15.92 -18.06
N ILE A 265 1.30 16.40 -18.31
CA ILE A 265 1.02 17.32 -19.41
C ILE A 265 1.39 18.73 -18.95
N ILE A 266 2.36 19.33 -19.62
CA ILE A 266 2.75 20.72 -19.40
C ILE A 266 1.74 21.62 -20.13
N GLY A 267 1.09 22.53 -19.41
CA GLY A 267 0.01 23.35 -19.95
C GLY A 267 -1.39 22.75 -19.72
N ALA A 268 -2.35 23.15 -20.53
CA ALA A 268 -3.72 22.67 -20.44
C ALA A 268 -3.86 21.17 -20.79
N VAL A 269 -4.87 20.53 -20.23
CA VAL A 269 -5.29 19.18 -20.64
C VAL A 269 -6.35 19.38 -21.72
N ASP A 270 -6.02 19.01 -22.95
CA ASP A 270 -6.89 19.11 -24.12
C ASP A 270 -7.44 17.74 -24.51
#